data_b6ac25dc3627bb7744e48ad097bf9c16
#
_entry.id   b6ac25dc3627bb7744e48ad097bf9c16
#
_cell.length_a   1.000
_cell.length_b   1.000
_cell.length_c   1.000
_cell.angle_alpha   90.00
_cell.angle_beta   90.00
_cell.angle_gamma   90.00
#
_symmetry.space_group_name_H-M   'P 1'
#
loop_
_entity.id
_entity.type
_entity.pdbx_description
1 polymer ?
#
loop_
_entity_poly.entity_id
_entity_poly.type
_entity_poly.pdbx_seq_one_letter_code
_entity_poly.pdbx_strand_id
1 'polypeptide(L)'
;DSGANQMEVRFTAIDGPNKETQAHRYSVDVVSLPDPMTLYVAPNGSDKGNGSQAQPLDLATAVELLPAGGTIILKDGDYQGMEIPLTASGSVDKLKHLRAEGDNVRFVSELRHEGNYWHYQGIEVAGAQFIVHGSHNTFEKMVTHGAPDTGFVITSPENIGRALWASYNQVIESESYNNMDPSQINADGFAAKMRIGDGNTFIRCLSHHNIDDGWDLFNKVEDGANGAVTILDSISFSNGRTLDVANKGGTIGNGFKLGGEGIPVPHVVKNSLSFNNNMDGFTDNFNPGALVLSDNVSIDNKRFNYLFRKSPYSGEIEQGTFTNNRSYRFHVSSKYDDVINSAKSTGNALVENGTTYTSDGKAVDSKTLAPLKQASVIDTQQAIPGKQEAMQLKQLIH
;
A
#
# COMPACT_ATOMS: atom_id res chain seq x y z
N ASP A 1 3.49 -36.21 -22.79
CA ASP A 1 4.77 -36.31 -23.53
C ASP A 1 4.94 -35.04 -24.37
N SER A 2 6.13 -34.42 -24.33
CA SER A 2 6.49 -33.28 -25.16
C SER A 2 6.58 -33.72 -26.64
N GLY A 3 6.07 -32.87 -27.54
CA GLY A 3 6.09 -33.07 -28.98
C GLY A 3 4.75 -32.86 -29.64
N ALA A 4 4.69 -33.11 -30.93
CA ALA A 4 3.46 -32.96 -31.69
C ALA A 4 2.46 -34.08 -31.30
N ASN A 5 1.33 -33.71 -30.73
CA ASN A 5 0.25 -34.59 -30.35
C ASN A 5 -0.99 -34.31 -31.23
N GLN A 6 -1.81 -35.32 -31.45
CA GLN A 6 -3.10 -35.17 -32.12
C GLN A 6 -4.24 -35.29 -31.13
N MET A 7 -5.07 -34.25 -31.06
CA MET A 7 -6.33 -34.26 -30.32
C MET A 7 -7.47 -34.49 -31.29
N GLU A 8 -8.31 -35.48 -31.04
CA GLU A 8 -9.53 -35.74 -31.80
C GLU A 8 -10.75 -35.38 -30.97
N VAL A 9 -11.54 -34.44 -31.43
CA VAL A 9 -12.81 -34.04 -30.80
C VAL A 9 -13.92 -34.62 -31.64
N ARG A 10 -14.78 -35.48 -31.04
CA ARG A 10 -15.92 -36.10 -31.67
C ARG A 10 -17.22 -35.48 -31.19
N PHE A 11 -18.01 -35.02 -32.11
CA PHE A 11 -19.37 -34.55 -31.88
C PHE A 11 -20.36 -35.62 -32.37
N THR A 12 -21.20 -36.09 -31.47
CA THR A 12 -22.25 -37.03 -31.80
C THR A 12 -23.60 -36.36 -31.60
N ALA A 13 -24.45 -36.35 -32.63
CA ALA A 13 -25.81 -35.85 -32.51
C ALA A 13 -26.61 -36.74 -31.55
N ILE A 14 -27.29 -36.17 -30.57
CA ILE A 14 -28.03 -36.89 -29.52
C ILE A 14 -29.41 -37.30 -30.04
N ASP A 15 -30.01 -36.52 -30.94
CA ASP A 15 -31.35 -36.73 -31.49
C ASP A 15 -31.36 -36.74 -33.02
N GLY A 16 -32.04 -37.71 -33.62
CA GLY A 16 -32.28 -37.82 -35.06
C GLY A 16 -32.08 -39.22 -35.63
N PRO A 17 -32.66 -39.54 -36.79
CA PRO A 17 -32.56 -40.89 -37.35
C PRO A 17 -31.18 -41.30 -37.90
N ASN A 18 -30.29 -40.33 -38.09
CA ASN A 18 -28.91 -40.55 -38.51
C ASN A 18 -27.96 -39.94 -37.49
N LYS A 19 -27.38 -40.78 -36.62
CA LYS A 19 -26.32 -40.38 -35.70
C LYS A 19 -25.01 -40.28 -36.47
N GLU A 20 -24.75 -39.13 -37.10
CA GLU A 20 -23.44 -38.89 -37.67
C GLU A 20 -22.51 -38.34 -36.58
N THR A 21 -21.36 -39.00 -36.40
CA THR A 21 -20.28 -38.52 -35.57
C THR A 21 -19.28 -37.77 -36.46
N GLN A 22 -19.13 -36.46 -36.26
CA GLN A 22 -18.06 -35.72 -36.90
C GLN A 22 -16.84 -35.70 -35.97
N ALA A 23 -15.70 -36.07 -36.47
CA ALA A 23 -14.41 -36.02 -35.78
C ALA A 23 -13.55 -34.92 -36.39
N HIS A 24 -13.12 -33.98 -35.55
CA HIS A 24 -12.15 -32.97 -35.93
C HIS A 24 -10.80 -33.29 -35.26
N ARG A 25 -9.75 -33.32 -36.05
CA ARG A 25 -8.38 -33.55 -35.55
C ARG A 25 -7.61 -32.27 -35.55
N TYR A 26 -7.00 -32.01 -34.41
CA TYR A 26 -6.14 -30.84 -34.18
C TYR A 26 -4.73 -31.36 -33.86
N SER A 27 -3.73 -30.74 -34.48
CA SER A 27 -2.34 -30.92 -34.05
C SER A 27 -2.07 -29.97 -32.89
N VAL A 28 -1.61 -30.52 -31.78
CA VAL A 28 -1.26 -29.75 -30.58
C VAL A 28 0.19 -30.01 -30.25
N ASP A 29 1.00 -28.97 -30.23
CA ASP A 29 2.35 -29.04 -29.74
C ASP A 29 2.36 -28.94 -28.21
N VAL A 30 2.70 -30.02 -27.54
CA VAL A 30 2.87 -30.03 -26.09
C VAL A 30 4.31 -29.66 -25.77
N VAL A 31 4.48 -28.48 -25.18
CA VAL A 31 5.76 -28.02 -24.68
C VAL A 31 5.93 -28.46 -23.24
N SER A 32 6.99 -29.17 -22.92
CA SER A 32 7.36 -29.45 -21.54
C SER A 32 7.96 -28.20 -20.93
N LEU A 33 7.28 -27.66 -19.93
CA LEU A 33 7.75 -26.49 -19.20
C LEU A 33 8.66 -26.91 -18.05
N PRO A 34 9.75 -26.17 -17.76
CA PRO A 34 10.64 -26.49 -16.64
C PRO A 34 9.89 -26.38 -15.30
N ASP A 35 10.29 -27.16 -14.32
CA ASP A 35 9.79 -27.08 -12.93
C ASP A 35 10.97 -26.73 -12.01
N PRO A 36 10.97 -25.59 -11.28
CA PRO A 36 9.93 -24.52 -11.29
C PRO A 36 9.92 -23.74 -12.60
N MET A 37 8.73 -23.39 -13.06
CA MET A 37 8.56 -22.64 -14.30
C MET A 37 8.99 -21.17 -14.14
N THR A 38 9.87 -20.74 -15.01
CA THR A 38 10.25 -19.32 -15.14
C THR A 38 9.92 -18.82 -16.53
N LEU A 39 9.14 -17.75 -16.62
CA LEU A 39 8.77 -17.09 -17.87
C LEU A 39 9.36 -15.70 -17.93
N TYR A 40 10.02 -15.38 -19.02
CA TYR A 40 10.45 -14.01 -19.29
C TYR A 40 9.40 -13.27 -20.09
N VAL A 41 9.14 -12.03 -19.68
CA VAL A 41 8.19 -11.11 -20.28
C VAL A 41 8.91 -9.84 -20.67
N ALA A 42 8.56 -9.26 -21.81
CA ALA A 42 9.11 -7.98 -22.28
C ALA A 42 7.98 -7.06 -22.75
N PRO A 43 8.17 -5.72 -22.77
CA PRO A 43 7.17 -4.79 -23.28
C PRO A 43 6.73 -5.09 -24.72
N ASN A 44 7.64 -5.61 -25.53
CA ASN A 44 7.41 -6.04 -26.91
C ASN A 44 7.33 -7.58 -27.04
N GLY A 45 7.09 -8.29 -25.96
CA GLY A 45 6.86 -9.73 -25.94
C GLY A 45 5.60 -10.11 -26.71
N SER A 46 5.48 -11.40 -27.05
CA SER A 46 4.40 -11.90 -27.89
C SER A 46 3.78 -13.17 -27.33
N ASP A 47 2.49 -13.37 -27.58
CA ASP A 47 1.77 -14.63 -27.33
C ASP A 47 2.39 -15.84 -28.05
N LYS A 48 3.21 -15.61 -29.07
CA LYS A 48 3.96 -16.63 -29.81
C LYS A 48 5.35 -16.88 -29.25
N GLY A 49 5.78 -16.11 -28.25
CA GLY A 49 7.01 -16.37 -27.51
C GLY A 49 6.94 -17.72 -26.78
N ASN A 50 8.10 -18.26 -26.44
CA ASN A 50 8.16 -19.48 -25.63
C ASN A 50 8.49 -19.21 -24.15
N GLY A 51 8.50 -17.96 -23.73
CA GLY A 51 8.81 -17.55 -22.35
C GLY A 51 10.30 -17.65 -22.00
N SER A 52 11.18 -17.92 -22.94
CA SER A 52 12.62 -17.83 -22.73
C SER A 52 13.10 -16.38 -22.77
N GLN A 53 14.31 -16.13 -22.27
CA GLN A 53 14.93 -14.82 -22.31
C GLN A 53 15.11 -14.27 -23.75
N ALA A 54 15.30 -15.16 -24.72
CA ALA A 54 15.47 -14.80 -26.13
C ALA A 54 14.13 -14.61 -26.86
N GLN A 55 13.07 -15.22 -26.40
CA GLN A 55 11.73 -15.16 -26.98
C GLN A 55 10.68 -14.93 -25.88
N PRO A 56 10.68 -13.71 -25.27
CA PRO A 56 9.81 -13.39 -24.17
C PRO A 56 8.34 -13.36 -24.59
N LEU A 57 7.47 -13.69 -23.65
CA LEU A 57 6.02 -13.55 -23.79
C LEU A 57 5.57 -12.10 -23.55
N ASP A 58 4.35 -11.79 -23.97
CA ASP A 58 3.59 -10.69 -23.38
C ASP A 58 3.11 -11.07 -21.97
N LEU A 59 2.75 -10.07 -21.19
CA LEU A 59 2.38 -10.27 -19.79
C LEU A 59 1.08 -11.08 -19.64
N ALA A 60 0.08 -10.83 -20.46
CA ALA A 60 -1.23 -11.51 -20.35
C ALA A 60 -1.09 -13.00 -20.57
N THR A 61 -0.38 -13.39 -21.64
CA THR A 61 -0.08 -14.80 -21.95
C THR A 61 0.75 -15.45 -20.82
N ALA A 62 1.74 -14.74 -20.29
CA ALA A 62 2.56 -15.27 -19.21
C ALA A 62 1.75 -15.52 -17.92
N VAL A 63 0.84 -14.60 -17.57
CA VAL A 63 -0.06 -14.76 -16.40
C VAL A 63 -0.99 -15.95 -16.55
N GLU A 64 -1.53 -16.17 -17.75
CA GLU A 64 -2.40 -17.29 -18.06
C GLU A 64 -1.66 -18.64 -17.96
N LEU A 65 -0.45 -18.69 -18.50
CA LEU A 65 0.35 -19.94 -18.58
C LEU A 65 1.03 -20.29 -17.26
N LEU A 66 1.26 -19.32 -16.36
CA LEU A 66 2.05 -19.52 -15.15
C LEU A 66 1.33 -20.45 -14.17
N PRO A 67 1.87 -21.62 -13.82
CA PRO A 67 1.33 -22.46 -12.76
C PRO A 67 1.61 -21.86 -11.37
N ALA A 68 0.92 -22.38 -10.34
CA ALA A 68 1.27 -22.07 -8.96
C ALA A 68 2.73 -22.49 -8.65
N GLY A 69 3.47 -21.61 -7.99
CA GLY A 69 4.90 -21.77 -7.73
C GLY A 69 5.83 -21.24 -8.84
N GLY A 70 5.27 -20.78 -9.97
CA GLY A 70 6.05 -20.23 -11.07
C GLY A 70 6.47 -18.78 -10.87
N THR A 71 7.40 -18.32 -11.72
CA THR A 71 7.95 -16.96 -11.70
C THR A 71 7.83 -16.30 -13.07
N ILE A 72 7.30 -15.10 -13.11
CA ILE A 72 7.43 -14.18 -14.24
C ILE A 72 8.57 -13.20 -13.95
N ILE A 73 9.50 -13.09 -14.88
CA ILE A 73 10.58 -12.09 -14.86
C ILE A 73 10.27 -11.04 -15.92
N LEU A 74 10.04 -9.81 -15.47
CA LEU A 74 9.80 -8.67 -16.33
C LEU A 74 11.13 -8.04 -16.73
N LYS A 75 11.41 -7.94 -18.02
CA LYS A 75 12.54 -7.18 -18.53
C LYS A 75 12.30 -5.68 -18.40
N ASP A 76 13.35 -4.90 -18.32
CA ASP A 76 13.26 -3.44 -18.27
C ASP A 76 12.40 -2.88 -19.41
N GLY A 77 11.63 -1.86 -19.09
CA GLY A 77 10.81 -1.09 -20.03
C GLY A 77 9.41 -0.78 -19.52
N ASP A 78 8.65 -0.10 -20.36
CA ASP A 78 7.28 0.35 -20.05
C ASP A 78 6.26 -0.70 -20.46
N TYR A 79 5.42 -1.07 -19.52
CA TYR A 79 4.31 -2.02 -19.67
C TYR A 79 2.96 -1.31 -19.58
N GLN A 80 1.99 -1.77 -20.35
CA GLN A 80 0.61 -1.45 -20.07
C GLN A 80 0.13 -2.25 -18.87
N GLY A 81 -0.58 -1.58 -17.96
CA GLY A 81 -1.23 -2.25 -16.85
C GLY A 81 -2.37 -3.15 -17.34
N MET A 82 -2.71 -4.09 -16.53
CA MET A 82 -3.79 -5.05 -16.78
C MET A 82 -4.43 -5.50 -15.47
N GLU A 83 -5.50 -6.25 -15.57
CA GLU A 83 -6.03 -7.00 -14.46
C GLU A 83 -5.36 -8.39 -14.38
N ILE A 84 -4.78 -8.70 -13.22
CA ILE A 84 -4.35 -10.06 -12.88
C ILE A 84 -5.56 -10.77 -12.25
N PRO A 85 -6.22 -11.67 -12.95
CA PRO A 85 -7.51 -12.19 -12.51
C PRO A 85 -7.41 -13.14 -11.32
N LEU A 86 -8.50 -13.29 -10.56
CA LEU A 86 -8.59 -14.23 -9.43
C LEU A 86 -8.24 -15.66 -9.85
N THR A 87 -8.57 -16.06 -11.06
CA THR A 87 -8.24 -17.38 -11.61
C THR A 87 -6.74 -17.64 -11.76
N ALA A 88 -5.94 -16.57 -11.77
CA ALA A 88 -4.48 -16.66 -11.82
C ALA A 88 -3.82 -16.80 -10.44
N SER A 89 -4.56 -17.13 -9.38
CA SER A 89 -4.03 -17.29 -8.04
C SER A 89 -2.95 -18.36 -7.90
N GLY A 90 -2.01 -18.13 -6.98
CA GLY A 90 -1.14 -19.16 -6.44
C GLY A 90 -1.82 -19.98 -5.33
N SER A 91 -1.04 -20.54 -4.42
CA SER A 91 -1.53 -21.21 -3.22
C SER A 91 -0.58 -20.99 -2.04
N VAL A 92 -1.02 -21.32 -0.83
CA VAL A 92 -0.24 -21.10 0.39
C VAL A 92 1.19 -21.67 0.32
N ASP A 93 1.36 -22.83 -0.29
CA ASP A 93 2.66 -23.52 -0.42
C ASP A 93 3.37 -23.22 -1.74
N LYS A 94 2.69 -22.55 -2.69
CA LYS A 94 3.18 -22.30 -4.05
C LYS A 94 2.78 -20.90 -4.50
N LEU A 95 3.48 -19.90 -3.97
CA LEU A 95 3.29 -18.52 -4.40
C LEU A 95 3.67 -18.38 -5.87
N LYS A 96 2.92 -17.55 -6.59
CA LYS A 96 3.36 -17.06 -7.90
C LYS A 96 4.22 -15.82 -7.70
N HIS A 97 5.21 -15.63 -8.54
CA HIS A 97 6.13 -14.50 -8.46
C HIS A 97 6.06 -13.63 -9.70
N LEU A 98 6.01 -12.31 -9.51
CA LEU A 98 6.16 -11.31 -10.55
C LEU A 98 7.28 -10.35 -10.13
N ARG A 99 8.42 -10.39 -10.80
CA ARG A 99 9.56 -9.59 -10.38
C ARG A 99 10.26 -8.91 -11.53
N ALA A 100 10.80 -7.74 -11.26
CA ALA A 100 11.66 -7.04 -12.18
C ALA A 100 13.01 -7.77 -12.38
N GLU A 101 13.53 -7.79 -13.60
CA GLU A 101 14.89 -8.23 -13.89
C GLU A 101 15.92 -7.16 -13.53
N GLY A 102 15.59 -5.89 -13.80
CA GLY A 102 16.41 -4.73 -13.52
C GLY A 102 15.67 -3.66 -12.71
N ASP A 103 16.15 -2.42 -12.80
CA ASP A 103 15.63 -1.29 -12.01
C ASP A 103 14.63 -0.42 -12.80
N ASN A 104 14.29 -0.77 -14.05
CA ASN A 104 13.47 0.06 -14.92
C ASN A 104 12.23 -0.68 -15.45
N VAL A 105 11.60 -1.49 -14.63
CA VAL A 105 10.32 -2.13 -14.94
C VAL A 105 9.19 -1.24 -14.49
N ARG A 106 8.44 -0.65 -15.43
CA ARG A 106 7.43 0.35 -15.13
C ARG A 106 6.10 0.06 -15.84
N PHE A 107 5.01 0.06 -15.08
CA PHE A 107 3.65 0.09 -15.61
C PHE A 107 3.20 1.54 -15.77
N VAL A 108 2.71 1.89 -16.96
CA VAL A 108 2.31 3.26 -17.31
C VAL A 108 0.79 3.43 -17.43
N SER A 109 0.05 2.44 -17.02
CA SER A 109 -1.41 2.49 -16.85
C SER A 109 -1.83 1.62 -15.67
N GLU A 110 -3.10 1.69 -15.26
CA GLU A 110 -3.63 1.01 -14.08
C GLU A 110 -3.28 -0.49 -14.06
N LEU A 111 -2.70 -0.93 -12.95
CA LEU A 111 -2.46 -2.33 -12.66
C LEU A 111 -3.45 -2.76 -11.56
N ARG A 112 -4.28 -3.75 -11.87
CA ARG A 112 -5.27 -4.30 -10.93
C ARG A 112 -4.94 -5.75 -10.59
N HIS A 113 -5.00 -6.08 -9.32
CA HIS A 113 -4.64 -7.40 -8.84
C HIS A 113 -5.78 -8.06 -8.06
N GLU A 114 -6.45 -9.02 -8.68
CA GLU A 114 -7.51 -9.83 -8.08
C GLU A 114 -6.98 -11.16 -7.51
N GLY A 115 -5.79 -11.57 -7.93
CA GLY A 115 -5.21 -12.86 -7.57
C GLY A 115 -4.81 -12.97 -6.10
N ASN A 116 -4.74 -14.19 -5.59
CA ASN A 116 -4.25 -14.50 -4.24
C ASN A 116 -2.90 -15.22 -4.32
N TYR A 117 -2.09 -15.10 -3.26
CA TYR A 117 -0.82 -15.82 -3.12
C TYR A 117 0.19 -15.47 -4.22
N TRP A 118 0.40 -14.16 -4.43
CA TRP A 118 1.45 -13.63 -5.27
C TRP A 118 2.53 -12.90 -4.47
N HIS A 119 3.75 -12.92 -4.99
CA HIS A 119 4.84 -12.06 -4.54
C HIS A 119 5.33 -11.20 -5.70
N TYR A 120 5.14 -9.89 -5.59
CA TYR A 120 5.63 -8.87 -6.51
C TYR A 120 6.91 -8.27 -5.98
N GLN A 121 7.90 -7.99 -6.86
CA GLN A 121 9.17 -7.42 -6.43
C GLN A 121 9.76 -6.45 -7.43
N GLY A 122 10.06 -5.22 -6.96
CA GLY A 122 10.86 -4.24 -7.69
C GLY A 122 10.16 -3.57 -8.87
N ILE A 123 8.84 -3.38 -8.79
CA ILE A 123 8.00 -2.87 -9.89
C ILE A 123 7.56 -1.44 -9.59
N GLU A 124 7.64 -0.57 -10.62
CA GLU A 124 7.12 0.79 -10.60
C GLU A 124 5.75 0.86 -11.31
N VAL A 125 4.81 1.64 -10.74
CA VAL A 125 3.55 2.04 -11.40
C VAL A 125 3.53 3.56 -11.45
N ALA A 126 3.62 4.14 -12.64
CA ALA A 126 3.79 5.56 -12.86
C ALA A 126 2.60 6.17 -13.62
N GLY A 127 2.04 7.25 -13.09
CA GLY A 127 0.91 7.95 -13.71
C GLY A 127 -0.42 7.21 -13.60
N ALA A 128 -0.50 6.16 -12.80
CA ALA A 128 -1.69 5.32 -12.63
C ALA A 128 -1.74 4.68 -11.24
N GLN A 129 -2.89 4.12 -10.89
CA GLN A 129 -3.09 3.40 -9.63
C GLN A 129 -2.59 1.95 -9.70
N PHE A 130 -2.12 1.43 -8.57
CA PHE A 130 -2.03 0.01 -8.31
C PHE A 130 -3.13 -0.40 -7.32
N ILE A 131 -4.10 -1.20 -7.79
CA ILE A 131 -5.28 -1.60 -7.03
C ILE A 131 -5.21 -3.08 -6.69
N VAL A 132 -5.36 -3.41 -5.41
CA VAL A 132 -5.29 -4.78 -4.89
C VAL A 132 -6.64 -5.16 -4.30
N HIS A 133 -7.27 -6.16 -4.87
CA HIS A 133 -8.48 -6.81 -4.37
C HIS A 133 -8.21 -8.22 -3.83
N GLY A 134 -7.08 -8.82 -4.22
CA GLY A 134 -6.67 -10.14 -3.79
C GLY A 134 -6.18 -10.20 -2.34
N SER A 135 -5.95 -11.40 -1.85
CA SER A 135 -5.53 -11.70 -0.48
C SER A 135 -4.25 -12.52 -0.44
N HIS A 136 -3.55 -12.49 0.71
CA HIS A 136 -2.33 -13.28 0.94
C HIS A 136 -1.20 -12.96 -0.05
N ASN A 137 -1.10 -11.72 -0.49
CA ASN A 137 -0.08 -11.27 -1.42
C ASN A 137 1.05 -10.54 -0.69
N THR A 138 2.24 -10.58 -1.25
CA THR A 138 3.38 -9.77 -0.83
C THR A 138 3.78 -8.84 -1.95
N PHE A 139 3.88 -7.55 -1.65
CA PHE A 139 4.31 -6.49 -2.56
C PHE A 139 5.59 -5.86 -1.99
N GLU A 140 6.72 -6.21 -2.55
CA GLU A 140 8.04 -5.81 -2.04
C GLU A 140 8.72 -4.84 -3.01
N LYS A 141 9.25 -3.74 -2.47
CA LYS A 141 9.98 -2.73 -3.26
C LYS A 141 9.17 -2.21 -4.45
N MET A 142 7.86 -2.02 -4.22
CA MET A 142 6.98 -1.36 -5.17
C MET A 142 7.17 0.15 -5.09
N VAL A 143 7.09 0.82 -6.24
CA VAL A 143 7.04 2.28 -6.31
C VAL A 143 5.78 2.69 -7.06
N THR A 144 4.92 3.52 -6.44
CA THR A 144 3.73 4.07 -7.11
C THR A 144 3.77 5.58 -7.06
N HIS A 145 3.56 6.26 -8.18
CA HIS A 145 3.59 7.71 -8.18
C HIS A 145 2.84 8.36 -9.35
N GLY A 146 2.48 9.63 -9.15
CA GLY A 146 1.83 10.42 -10.18
C GLY A 146 0.44 9.92 -10.57
N ALA A 147 -0.18 9.09 -9.75
CA ALA A 147 -1.52 8.56 -10.00
C ALA A 147 -2.58 9.67 -9.97
N PRO A 148 -3.64 9.56 -10.80
CA PRO A 148 -4.76 10.50 -10.79
C PRO A 148 -5.76 10.25 -9.64
N ASP A 149 -5.38 9.44 -8.68
CA ASP A 149 -6.04 9.11 -7.41
C ASP A 149 -4.98 8.48 -6.50
N THR A 150 -5.36 7.77 -5.44
CA THR A 150 -4.43 7.10 -4.51
C THR A 150 -3.47 6.16 -5.25
N GLY A 151 -2.17 6.26 -4.96
CA GLY A 151 -1.14 5.50 -5.68
C GLY A 151 -1.22 3.99 -5.49
N PHE A 152 -1.28 3.52 -4.24
CA PHE A 152 -1.38 2.09 -3.89
C PHE A 152 -2.64 1.85 -3.05
N VAL A 153 -3.57 1.05 -3.55
CA VAL A 153 -4.87 0.83 -2.89
C VAL A 153 -5.09 -0.64 -2.60
N ILE A 154 -5.36 -0.97 -1.34
CA ILE A 154 -5.96 -2.25 -0.95
C ILE A 154 -7.44 -1.97 -0.64
N THR A 155 -8.32 -2.58 -1.36
CA THR A 155 -9.78 -2.44 -1.20
C THR A 155 -10.47 -3.70 -1.73
N SER A 156 -11.78 -3.73 -1.70
CA SER A 156 -12.55 -4.81 -2.32
C SER A 156 -13.72 -4.26 -3.11
N PRO A 157 -14.14 -4.93 -4.19
CA PRO A 157 -15.31 -4.53 -4.95
C PRO A 157 -16.57 -4.39 -4.08
N GLU A 158 -17.50 -3.56 -4.53
CA GLU A 158 -18.83 -3.53 -3.93
C GLU A 158 -19.56 -4.86 -4.13
N ASN A 159 -20.48 -5.14 -3.25
CA ASN A 159 -21.36 -6.30 -3.34
C ASN A 159 -20.70 -7.69 -3.20
N ILE A 160 -19.47 -7.79 -2.69
CA ILE A 160 -18.89 -9.06 -2.28
C ILE A 160 -19.03 -9.26 -0.77
N GLY A 161 -19.15 -10.52 -0.34
CA GLY A 161 -19.24 -10.84 1.10
C GLY A 161 -17.94 -10.55 1.84
N ARG A 162 -18.06 -10.12 3.11
CA ARG A 162 -16.91 -9.78 3.98
C ARG A 162 -15.80 -10.85 4.00
N ALA A 163 -16.15 -12.11 3.90
CA ALA A 163 -15.18 -13.23 3.88
C ALA A 163 -14.25 -13.21 2.65
N LEU A 164 -14.61 -12.45 1.62
CA LEU A 164 -13.82 -12.30 0.39
C LEU A 164 -13.07 -10.97 0.33
N TRP A 165 -13.17 -10.14 1.35
CA TRP A 165 -12.46 -8.86 1.37
C TRP A 165 -10.95 -9.06 1.40
N ALA A 166 -10.25 -8.19 0.70
CA ALA A 166 -8.78 -8.19 0.59
C ALA A 166 -8.10 -8.25 1.96
N SER A 167 -7.40 -9.33 2.25
CA SER A 167 -6.91 -9.70 3.57
C SER A 167 -5.48 -10.22 3.52
N TYR A 168 -4.74 -10.09 4.62
CA TYR A 168 -3.42 -10.70 4.79
C TYR A 168 -2.40 -10.31 3.70
N ASN A 169 -2.54 -9.13 3.11
CA ASN A 169 -1.53 -8.62 2.18
C ASN A 169 -0.39 -7.93 2.95
N GLN A 170 0.82 -8.07 2.46
CA GLN A 170 2.00 -7.41 2.99
C GLN A 170 2.60 -6.47 1.95
N VAL A 171 2.77 -5.21 2.31
CA VAL A 171 3.47 -4.19 1.52
C VAL A 171 4.79 -3.88 2.22
N ILE A 172 5.91 -4.19 1.58
CA ILE A 172 7.23 -4.18 2.22
C ILE A 172 8.18 -3.28 1.44
N GLU A 173 8.92 -2.41 2.14
CA GLU A 173 9.96 -1.55 1.55
C GLU A 173 9.51 -0.79 0.30
N SER A 174 8.24 -0.38 0.28
CA SER A 174 7.58 0.22 -0.87
C SER A 174 7.39 1.72 -0.68
N GLU A 175 7.25 2.44 -1.79
CA GLU A 175 7.13 3.89 -1.81
C GLU A 175 5.91 4.33 -2.60
N SER A 176 5.18 5.34 -2.08
CA SER A 176 4.07 5.96 -2.81
C SER A 176 4.11 7.47 -2.66
N TYR A 177 4.17 8.18 -3.80
CA TYR A 177 4.34 9.62 -3.77
C TYR A 177 3.76 10.36 -4.99
N ASN A 178 3.61 11.68 -4.84
CA ASN A 178 3.23 12.60 -5.92
C ASN A 178 1.89 12.25 -6.59
N ASN A 179 0.95 11.67 -5.83
CA ASN A 179 -0.37 11.32 -6.31
C ASN A 179 -1.34 12.49 -6.14
N MET A 180 -2.19 12.72 -7.15
CA MET A 180 -3.12 13.86 -7.13
C MET A 180 -4.33 13.59 -8.02
N ASP A 181 -5.51 13.57 -7.41
CA ASP A 181 -6.78 13.52 -8.12
C ASP A 181 -7.11 14.86 -8.81
N PRO A 182 -8.00 14.88 -9.81
CA PRO A 182 -8.36 16.12 -10.53
C PRO A 182 -8.95 17.21 -9.64
N SER A 183 -9.62 16.85 -8.54
CA SER A 183 -10.14 17.79 -7.55
C SER A 183 -9.10 18.28 -6.55
N GLN A 184 -7.94 17.64 -6.49
CA GLN A 184 -6.80 17.98 -5.63
C GLN A 184 -7.11 17.87 -4.12
N ILE A 185 -7.87 16.87 -3.71
CA ILE A 185 -8.31 16.71 -2.32
C ILE A 185 -8.40 15.26 -1.83
N ASN A 186 -8.07 14.25 -2.65
CA ASN A 186 -8.49 12.89 -2.32
C ASN A 186 -7.48 11.79 -2.69
N ALA A 187 -6.33 12.12 -3.25
CA ALA A 187 -5.33 11.13 -3.62
C ALA A 187 -4.29 10.94 -2.52
N ASP A 188 -4.27 9.74 -1.96
CA ASP A 188 -3.35 9.30 -0.91
C ASP A 188 -2.10 8.63 -1.48
N GLY A 189 -1.10 8.40 -0.62
CA GLY A 189 0.01 7.53 -0.96
C GLY A 189 -0.41 6.07 -0.91
N PHE A 190 -0.69 5.58 0.29
CA PHE A 190 -1.22 4.25 0.54
C PHE A 190 -2.62 4.33 1.12
N ALA A 191 -3.52 3.49 0.61
CA ALA A 191 -4.81 3.28 1.22
C ALA A 191 -5.06 1.80 1.47
N ALA A 192 -5.58 1.50 2.65
CA ALA A 192 -6.21 0.21 2.95
C ALA A 192 -7.57 0.54 3.56
N LYS A 193 -8.55 0.73 2.69
CA LYS A 193 -9.83 1.37 3.05
C LYS A 193 -11.02 0.77 2.32
N MET A 194 -12.20 0.96 2.90
CA MET A 194 -13.49 0.59 2.31
C MET A 194 -13.53 -0.89 1.87
N ARG A 195 -14.03 -1.75 2.73
CA ARG A 195 -14.16 -3.19 2.49
C ARG A 195 -12.84 -3.93 2.42
N ILE A 196 -12.03 -3.79 3.47
CA ILE A 196 -10.84 -4.62 3.66
C ILE A 196 -11.03 -5.59 4.82
N GLY A 197 -10.46 -6.79 4.68
CA GLY A 197 -10.41 -7.79 5.73
C GLY A 197 -9.16 -7.64 6.62
N ASP A 198 -8.99 -8.55 7.55
CA ASP A 198 -7.93 -8.49 8.55
C ASP A 198 -6.53 -8.77 7.98
N GLY A 199 -5.51 -8.36 8.73
CA GLY A 199 -4.13 -8.79 8.54
C GLY A 199 -3.35 -8.09 7.43
N ASN A 200 -3.89 -7.03 6.81
CA ASN A 200 -3.12 -6.20 5.88
C ASN A 200 -2.02 -5.43 6.63
N THR A 201 -0.80 -5.46 6.14
CA THR A 201 0.37 -4.92 6.83
C THR A 201 1.27 -4.12 5.90
N PHE A 202 1.75 -2.96 6.39
CA PHE A 202 2.77 -2.14 5.74
C PHE A 202 4.04 -2.14 6.59
N ILE A 203 5.17 -2.46 5.99
CA ILE A 203 6.45 -2.60 6.71
C ILE A 203 7.55 -1.85 5.98
N ARG A 204 8.20 -0.91 6.65
CA ARG A 204 9.30 -0.10 6.10
C ARG A 204 8.91 0.61 4.79
N CYS A 205 7.68 1.14 4.75
CA CYS A 205 7.14 1.87 3.61
C CYS A 205 7.34 3.38 3.78
N LEU A 206 7.37 4.07 2.63
CA LEU A 206 7.55 5.51 2.55
C LEU A 206 6.40 6.14 1.77
N SER A 207 5.72 7.12 2.38
CA SER A 207 4.65 7.88 1.72
C SER A 207 4.88 9.37 1.85
N HIS A 208 4.90 10.10 0.72
CA HIS A 208 5.18 11.53 0.75
C HIS A 208 4.66 12.30 -0.47
N HIS A 209 4.49 13.61 -0.29
CA HIS A 209 4.08 14.51 -1.38
C HIS A 209 2.82 14.07 -2.12
N ASN A 210 1.88 13.46 -1.42
CA ASN A 210 0.55 13.17 -1.95
C ASN A 210 -0.38 14.36 -1.67
N ILE A 211 -1.34 14.60 -2.54
CA ILE A 211 -2.23 15.76 -2.38
C ILE A 211 -3.12 15.62 -1.14
N ASP A 212 -3.46 14.40 -0.75
CA ASP A 212 -4.17 14.11 0.49
C ASP A 212 -3.24 13.35 1.47
N ASP A 213 -3.62 12.26 2.04
CA ASP A 213 -2.97 11.61 3.17
C ASP A 213 -1.78 10.72 2.75
N GLY A 214 -0.85 10.50 3.67
CA GLY A 214 0.20 9.50 3.46
C GLY A 214 -0.36 8.08 3.54
N TRP A 215 -1.08 7.77 4.62
CA TRP A 215 -1.91 6.57 4.77
C TRP A 215 -3.35 6.96 5.05
N ASP A 216 -4.27 6.38 4.30
CA ASP A 216 -5.70 6.51 4.55
C ASP A 216 -6.33 5.14 4.85
N LEU A 217 -6.79 4.96 6.10
CA LEU A 217 -7.51 3.78 6.57
C LEU A 217 -8.99 4.07 6.77
N PHE A 218 -9.58 4.88 5.89
CA PHE A 218 -10.96 5.33 6.01
C PHE A 218 -11.96 4.18 5.99
N ASN A 219 -13.00 4.33 6.79
CA ASN A 219 -14.09 3.37 6.90
C ASN A 219 -15.41 4.08 6.63
N LYS A 220 -16.31 3.43 5.93
CA LYS A 220 -17.69 3.91 5.69
C LYS A 220 -18.69 3.12 6.50
N VAL A 221 -19.70 3.80 7.04
CA VAL A 221 -20.78 3.17 7.81
C VAL A 221 -21.52 2.12 7.00
N GLU A 222 -21.81 2.40 5.75
CA GLU A 222 -22.52 1.49 4.86
C GLU A 222 -21.80 0.17 4.60
N ASP A 223 -20.47 0.18 4.65
CA ASP A 223 -19.66 -1.04 4.44
C ASP A 223 -19.50 -1.87 5.73
N GLY A 224 -19.71 -1.24 6.88
CA GLY A 224 -19.38 -1.83 8.17
C GLY A 224 -17.89 -1.72 8.52
N ALA A 225 -17.46 -2.33 9.62
CA ALA A 225 -16.09 -2.20 10.09
C ALA A 225 -15.08 -2.90 9.17
N ASN A 226 -14.04 -2.20 8.78
CA ASN A 226 -12.87 -2.78 8.12
C ASN A 226 -12.13 -3.76 9.03
N GLY A 227 -11.29 -4.61 8.49
CA GLY A 227 -10.27 -5.35 9.21
C GLY A 227 -9.17 -4.44 9.73
N ALA A 228 -8.49 -4.88 10.79
CA ALA A 228 -7.38 -4.15 11.36
C ALA A 228 -6.14 -4.16 10.44
N VAL A 229 -5.53 -2.99 10.28
CA VAL A 229 -4.29 -2.79 9.53
C VAL A 229 -3.13 -2.57 10.50
N THR A 230 -1.97 -3.14 10.18
CA THR A 230 -0.72 -2.93 10.92
C THR A 230 0.28 -2.15 10.07
N ILE A 231 0.82 -1.05 10.62
CA ILE A 231 1.86 -0.24 9.98
C ILE A 231 3.10 -0.25 10.88
N LEU A 232 4.21 -0.73 10.36
CA LEU A 232 5.46 -0.89 11.09
C LEU A 232 6.59 -0.16 10.39
N ASP A 233 7.45 0.48 11.16
CA ASP A 233 8.72 0.98 10.65
C ASP A 233 8.60 1.93 9.44
N SER A 234 7.51 2.65 9.30
CA SER A 234 7.16 3.39 8.09
C SER A 234 7.28 4.90 8.29
N ILE A 235 7.38 5.63 7.19
CA ILE A 235 7.60 7.08 7.22
C ILE A 235 6.56 7.77 6.34
N SER A 236 5.94 8.85 6.88
CA SER A 236 4.99 9.69 6.18
C SER A 236 5.37 11.16 6.31
N PHE A 237 5.59 11.85 5.20
CA PHE A 237 5.96 13.26 5.26
C PHE A 237 5.49 14.09 4.06
N SER A 238 5.36 15.39 4.28
CA SER A 238 5.05 16.38 3.24
C SER A 238 3.79 16.10 2.43
N ASN A 239 2.81 15.40 3.01
CA ASN A 239 1.51 15.20 2.39
C ASN A 239 0.61 16.43 2.54
N GLY A 240 -0.42 16.57 1.70
CA GLY A 240 -1.23 17.76 1.52
C GLY A 240 -0.68 18.69 0.44
N ARG A 241 0.27 18.25 -0.33
CA ARG A 241 0.88 18.88 -1.51
C ARG A 241 1.57 17.84 -2.36
N THR A 242 1.77 18.12 -3.62
CA THR A 242 2.65 17.32 -4.49
C THR A 242 3.98 18.03 -4.71
N LEU A 243 4.87 17.42 -5.48
CA LEU A 243 6.14 18.06 -5.87
C LEU A 243 5.92 19.34 -6.68
N ASP A 244 4.85 19.38 -7.48
CA ASP A 244 4.57 20.49 -8.40
C ASP A 244 3.42 21.40 -7.92
N VAL A 245 2.58 20.92 -7.02
CA VAL A 245 1.37 21.63 -6.58
C VAL A 245 1.40 21.87 -5.08
N ALA A 246 1.53 23.14 -4.70
CA ALA A 246 1.40 23.56 -3.30
C ALA A 246 -0.04 23.33 -2.81
N ASN A 247 -0.19 23.00 -1.53
CA ASN A 247 -1.49 22.90 -0.90
C ASN A 247 -2.24 24.25 -0.99
N LYS A 248 -3.45 24.21 -1.51
CA LYS A 248 -4.33 25.39 -1.66
C LYS A 248 -5.12 25.73 -0.38
N GLY A 249 -4.83 25.06 0.71
CA GLY A 249 -5.59 25.14 1.96
C GLY A 249 -6.69 24.05 2.00
N GLY A 250 -7.16 23.78 3.19
CA GLY A 250 -8.15 22.73 3.43
C GLY A 250 -7.74 21.81 4.58
N THR A 251 -8.49 20.76 4.79
CA THR A 251 -8.32 19.82 5.90
C THR A 251 -7.73 18.48 5.44
N ILE A 252 -6.83 18.53 4.46
CA ILE A 252 -6.20 17.39 3.79
C ILE A 252 -4.70 17.34 4.09
N GLY A 253 -4.11 16.16 3.96
CA GLY A 253 -2.68 15.96 4.11
C GLY A 253 -2.25 15.54 5.50
N ASN A 254 -2.85 14.48 6.04
CA ASN A 254 -2.36 13.82 7.25
C ASN A 254 -1.20 12.87 6.92
N GLY A 255 -0.37 12.58 7.92
CA GLY A 255 0.62 11.52 7.80
C GLY A 255 -0.03 10.13 7.82
N PHE A 256 -0.70 9.83 8.93
CA PHE A 256 -1.41 8.57 9.16
C PHE A 256 -2.83 8.86 9.64
N LYS A 257 -3.81 8.63 8.78
CA LYS A 257 -5.23 8.76 9.05
C LYS A 257 -5.82 7.37 9.33
N LEU A 258 -6.20 7.14 10.60
CA LEU A 258 -6.46 5.81 11.14
C LEU A 258 -7.96 5.54 11.33
N GLY A 259 -8.79 5.83 10.35
CA GLY A 259 -10.19 5.50 10.38
C GLY A 259 -11.13 6.52 9.77
N GLY A 260 -12.41 6.39 10.05
CA GLY A 260 -13.49 7.26 9.56
C GLY A 260 -14.85 6.93 10.15
N GLU A 261 -15.75 7.88 10.09
CA GLU A 261 -17.19 7.78 10.37
C GLU A 261 -17.58 7.14 11.72
N GLY A 262 -16.68 7.19 12.71
CA GLY A 262 -16.98 6.69 14.07
C GLY A 262 -17.00 5.17 14.20
N ILE A 263 -16.47 4.45 13.22
CA ILE A 263 -16.43 2.99 13.25
C ILE A 263 -15.17 2.52 13.99
N PRO A 264 -15.30 1.68 15.04
CA PRO A 264 -14.16 1.18 15.80
C PRO A 264 -13.39 0.11 15.03
N VAL A 265 -12.11 0.40 14.70
CA VAL A 265 -11.19 -0.56 14.11
C VAL A 265 -9.85 -0.48 14.85
N PRO A 266 -9.30 -1.58 15.39
CA PRO A 266 -8.11 -1.58 16.23
C PRO A 266 -6.81 -1.62 15.39
N HIS A 267 -6.57 -0.58 14.59
CA HIS A 267 -5.34 -0.47 13.82
C HIS A 267 -4.10 -0.36 14.72
N VAL A 268 -2.96 -0.79 14.21
CA VAL A 268 -1.68 -0.79 14.90
C VAL A 268 -0.66 0.03 14.13
N VAL A 269 -0.02 1.03 14.76
CA VAL A 269 1.09 1.78 14.17
C VAL A 269 2.27 1.81 15.15
N LYS A 270 3.40 1.25 14.73
CA LYS A 270 4.58 1.15 15.59
C LYS A 270 5.84 1.61 14.89
N ASN A 271 6.72 2.20 15.69
CA ASN A 271 8.06 2.56 15.24
C ASN A 271 8.07 3.36 13.93
N SER A 272 7.12 4.28 13.78
CA SER A 272 6.89 5.03 12.54
C SER A 272 7.12 6.53 12.75
N LEU A 273 7.46 7.22 11.67
CA LEU A 273 7.78 8.64 11.66
C LEU A 273 6.79 9.42 10.81
N SER A 274 6.28 10.54 11.35
CA SER A 274 5.44 11.48 10.61
C SER A 274 5.98 12.91 10.74
N PHE A 275 6.21 13.61 9.61
CA PHE A 275 6.68 14.98 9.68
C PHE A 275 6.28 15.85 8.50
N ASN A 276 6.21 17.17 8.73
CA ASN A 276 5.93 18.20 7.71
C ASN A 276 4.63 18.00 6.91
N ASN A 277 3.68 17.21 7.41
CA ASN A 277 2.39 17.06 6.75
C ASN A 277 1.53 18.32 6.94
N ASN A 278 0.64 18.59 5.98
CA ASN A 278 -0.18 19.81 6.00
C ASN A 278 -1.26 19.80 7.10
N MET A 279 -1.61 18.64 7.62
CA MET A 279 -2.56 18.50 8.73
C MET A 279 -1.90 17.80 9.93
N ASP A 280 -2.37 16.63 10.29
CA ASP A 280 -1.94 15.90 11.47
C ASP A 280 -0.86 14.87 11.15
N GLY A 281 0.03 14.62 12.10
CA GLY A 281 1.00 13.54 11.98
C GLY A 281 0.32 12.17 12.06
N PHE A 282 -0.37 11.93 13.17
CA PHE A 282 -1.18 10.75 13.42
C PHE A 282 -2.54 11.18 13.92
N THR A 283 -3.61 10.68 13.31
CA THR A 283 -4.97 11.05 13.69
C THR A 283 -5.93 9.87 13.71
N ASP A 284 -6.82 9.85 14.69
CA ASP A 284 -7.91 8.88 14.80
C ASP A 284 -8.93 8.99 13.67
N ASN A 285 -9.06 10.16 13.10
CA ASN A 285 -10.12 10.51 12.15
C ASN A 285 -11.50 9.97 12.59
N PHE A 286 -11.84 10.18 13.86
CA PHE A 286 -13.07 9.71 14.53
C PHE A 286 -13.19 8.18 14.68
N ASN A 287 -12.12 7.41 14.53
CA ASN A 287 -12.11 6.01 14.89
C ASN A 287 -12.02 5.85 16.41
N PRO A 288 -13.06 5.35 17.08
CA PRO A 288 -13.09 5.16 18.52
C PRO A 288 -12.54 3.79 18.95
N GLY A 289 -11.96 3.04 18.04
CA GLY A 289 -11.47 1.68 18.29
C GLY A 289 -10.25 1.62 19.21
N ALA A 290 -9.91 0.40 19.63
CA ALA A 290 -8.75 0.11 20.47
C ALA A 290 -7.43 0.21 19.65
N LEU A 291 -7.10 1.41 19.18
CA LEU A 291 -5.86 1.69 18.45
C LEU A 291 -4.62 1.36 19.29
N VAL A 292 -3.55 0.91 18.65
CA VAL A 292 -2.26 0.68 19.32
C VAL A 292 -1.18 1.51 18.61
N LEU A 293 -0.68 2.53 19.31
CA LEU A 293 0.41 3.36 18.83
C LEU A 293 1.59 3.27 19.80
N SER A 294 2.74 2.77 19.34
CA SER A 294 3.92 2.68 20.18
C SER A 294 5.20 3.10 19.45
N ASP A 295 6.07 3.79 20.18
CA ASP A 295 7.40 4.15 19.72
C ASP A 295 7.42 4.99 18.42
N ASN A 296 6.35 5.75 18.16
CA ASN A 296 6.25 6.62 17.00
C ASN A 296 6.83 8.00 17.30
N VAL A 297 7.33 8.64 16.26
CA VAL A 297 7.82 10.03 16.32
C VAL A 297 7.03 10.91 15.36
N SER A 298 6.62 12.08 15.84
CA SER A 298 5.87 13.06 15.06
C SER A 298 6.49 14.45 15.18
N ILE A 299 6.81 15.08 14.03
CA ILE A 299 7.60 16.32 14.00
C ILE A 299 6.95 17.34 13.06
N ASP A 300 6.76 18.57 13.54
CA ASP A 300 6.44 19.74 12.71
C ASP A 300 5.27 19.54 11.72
N ASN A 301 4.29 18.71 12.05
CA ASN A 301 3.05 18.69 11.26
C ASN A 301 2.26 19.97 11.53
N LYS A 302 1.61 20.52 10.53
CA LYS A 302 1.07 21.87 10.56
C LYS A 302 -0.05 22.07 11.58
N ARG A 303 -0.84 21.03 11.88
CA ARG A 303 -1.91 21.07 12.87
C ARG A 303 -1.49 20.33 14.15
N PHE A 304 -1.83 19.08 14.32
CA PHE A 304 -1.42 18.24 15.45
C PHE A 304 -0.29 17.29 15.04
N ASN A 305 0.63 17.00 15.96
CA ASN A 305 1.48 15.83 15.78
C ASN A 305 0.73 14.55 16.13
N TYR A 306 -0.09 14.59 17.20
CA TYR A 306 -0.99 13.49 17.59
C TYR A 306 -2.38 14.05 17.88
N LEU A 307 -3.41 13.48 17.24
CA LEU A 307 -4.81 13.83 17.47
C LEU A 307 -5.66 12.58 17.70
N PHE A 308 -5.84 12.21 18.96
CA PHE A 308 -6.67 11.09 19.39
C PHE A 308 -7.68 11.58 20.40
N ARG A 309 -8.88 11.87 19.91
CA ARG A 309 -9.96 12.54 20.64
C ARG A 309 -10.81 11.56 21.42
N LYS A 310 -11.53 12.08 22.41
CA LYS A 310 -12.69 11.37 22.91
C LYS A 310 -13.72 11.24 21.78
N SER A 311 -14.16 10.01 21.52
CA SER A 311 -15.14 9.80 20.45
C SER A 311 -16.38 10.68 20.67
N PRO A 312 -16.84 11.42 19.67
CA PRO A 312 -18.11 12.12 19.72
C PRO A 312 -19.30 11.18 19.53
N TYR A 313 -19.03 9.94 19.10
CA TYR A 313 -20.05 8.91 18.92
C TYR A 313 -20.30 8.19 20.24
N SER A 314 -21.55 8.05 20.62
CA SER A 314 -21.98 7.55 21.93
C SER A 314 -21.48 6.14 22.23
N GLY A 315 -20.95 5.95 23.43
CA GLY A 315 -20.53 4.68 24.01
C GLY A 315 -19.17 4.79 24.71
N GLU A 316 -18.96 4.01 25.78
CA GLU A 316 -17.63 3.81 26.37
C GLU A 316 -16.83 2.89 25.45
N ILE A 317 -16.16 3.47 24.48
CA ILE A 317 -15.29 2.73 23.59
C ILE A 317 -13.86 2.91 24.08
N GLU A 318 -13.15 1.82 24.17
CA GLU A 318 -11.76 1.82 24.60
C GLU A 318 -10.90 2.49 23.54
N GLN A 319 -10.31 3.63 23.88
CA GLN A 319 -9.59 4.48 22.93
C GLN A 319 -8.19 3.97 22.55
N GLY A 320 -7.81 2.80 23.00
CA GLY A 320 -6.56 2.20 22.62
C GLY A 320 -5.41 2.43 23.59
N THR A 321 -4.23 1.99 23.17
CA THR A 321 -2.99 2.00 23.96
C THR A 321 -1.93 2.84 23.26
N PHE A 322 -1.37 3.81 23.97
CA PHE A 322 -0.38 4.76 23.45
C PHE A 322 0.87 4.73 24.32
N THR A 323 1.98 4.25 23.78
CA THR A 323 3.19 4.01 24.56
C THR A 323 4.43 4.58 23.88
N ASN A 324 5.23 5.35 24.63
CA ASN A 324 6.52 5.89 24.20
C ASN A 324 6.49 6.72 22.92
N ASN A 325 5.36 7.30 22.53
CA ASN A 325 5.30 8.17 21.37
C ASN A 325 5.94 9.52 21.68
N ARG A 326 6.59 10.13 20.70
CA ARG A 326 7.32 11.39 20.85
C ARG A 326 6.84 12.43 19.84
N SER A 327 6.68 13.67 20.32
CA SER A 327 6.19 14.80 19.55
C SER A 327 7.14 15.97 19.67
N TYR A 328 7.49 16.60 18.54
CA TYR A 328 8.40 17.75 18.54
C TYR A 328 7.94 18.86 17.62
N ARG A 329 8.22 20.12 18.02
CA ARG A 329 7.98 21.34 17.25
C ARG A 329 9.29 22.11 17.16
N PHE A 330 9.85 22.22 15.97
CA PHE A 330 11.11 22.96 15.74
C PHE A 330 10.92 24.16 14.83
N HIS A 331 10.14 24.01 13.76
CA HIS A 331 10.00 25.03 12.72
C HIS A 331 8.55 25.45 12.49
N VAL A 332 7.60 24.60 12.79
CA VAL A 332 6.17 24.89 12.64
C VAL A 332 5.62 25.45 13.94
N SER A 333 5.21 26.72 13.90
CA SER A 333 4.41 27.32 14.97
C SER A 333 2.97 26.85 14.84
N SER A 334 2.58 25.85 15.62
CA SER A 334 1.20 25.40 15.74
C SER A 334 0.65 25.79 17.10
N LYS A 335 -0.58 26.27 17.13
CA LYS A 335 -1.32 26.54 18.36
C LYS A 335 -2.00 25.30 18.96
N TYR A 336 -1.85 24.18 18.31
CA TYR A 336 -2.52 22.94 18.70
C TYR A 336 -1.57 22.09 19.54
N ASP A 337 -1.97 21.84 20.77
CA ASP A 337 -1.35 20.88 21.66
C ASP A 337 -1.76 19.47 21.27
N ASP A 338 -0.88 18.50 21.49
CA ASP A 338 -1.21 17.11 21.18
C ASP A 338 -2.35 16.59 22.05
N VAL A 339 -3.19 15.75 21.47
CA VAL A 339 -4.34 15.16 22.15
C VAL A 339 -4.24 13.65 22.08
N ILE A 340 -4.05 13.00 23.22
CA ILE A 340 -4.20 11.54 23.38
C ILE A 340 -5.16 11.30 24.54
N ASN A 341 -6.40 11.01 24.21
CA ASN A 341 -7.43 10.74 25.20
C ASN A 341 -7.59 9.23 25.43
N SER A 342 -6.70 8.68 26.25
CA SER A 342 -6.72 7.27 26.63
C SER A 342 -6.19 7.08 28.05
N ALA A 343 -6.87 6.23 28.84
CA ALA A 343 -6.40 5.79 30.15
C ALA A 343 -5.14 4.87 30.05
N LYS A 344 -4.85 4.35 28.87
CA LYS A 344 -3.68 3.50 28.58
C LYS A 344 -2.58 4.28 27.85
N SER A 345 -2.24 5.45 28.36
CA SER A 345 -1.21 6.33 27.81
C SER A 345 0.00 6.35 28.74
N THR A 346 1.15 5.83 28.28
CA THR A 346 2.33 5.66 29.14
C THR A 346 3.62 6.01 28.40
N GLY A 347 4.53 6.75 29.04
CA GLY A 347 5.88 7.08 28.52
C GLY A 347 5.88 8.00 27.29
N ASN A 348 4.76 8.60 26.93
CA ASN A 348 4.68 9.53 25.80
C ASN A 348 5.32 10.89 26.16
N ALA A 349 5.99 11.50 25.17
CA ALA A 349 6.49 12.87 25.28
C ALA A 349 5.72 13.73 24.25
N LEU A 350 4.85 14.60 24.72
CA LEU A 350 3.87 15.32 23.91
C LEU A 350 4.11 16.83 23.93
N VAL A 351 3.67 17.51 22.91
CA VAL A 351 3.73 18.97 22.83
C VAL A 351 2.54 19.58 23.56
N GLU A 352 2.86 20.50 24.48
CA GLU A 352 1.93 21.39 25.15
C GLU A 352 2.51 22.82 25.14
N ASN A 353 1.72 23.80 24.71
CA ASN A 353 2.16 25.20 24.55
C ASN A 353 3.50 25.36 23.79
N GLY A 354 3.68 24.56 22.73
CA GLY A 354 4.87 24.59 21.90
C GLY A 354 6.13 23.92 22.49
N THR A 355 6.04 23.36 23.69
CA THR A 355 7.13 22.65 24.36
C THR A 355 6.80 21.18 24.49
N THR A 356 7.78 20.31 24.25
CA THR A 356 7.62 18.87 24.47
C THR A 356 7.83 18.55 25.95
N TYR A 357 6.87 17.84 26.55
CA TYR A 357 6.95 17.35 27.90
C TYR A 357 6.92 15.82 27.94
N THR A 358 7.77 15.24 28.76
CA THR A 358 7.72 13.81 29.10
C THR A 358 6.51 13.49 29.99
N SER A 359 6.16 12.22 30.10
CA SER A 359 5.00 11.79 30.90
C SER A 359 5.11 12.11 32.41
N ASP A 360 6.31 12.38 32.93
CA ASP A 360 6.55 12.87 34.28
C ASP A 360 6.58 14.42 34.39
N GLY A 361 6.19 15.12 33.33
CA GLY A 361 6.03 16.58 33.28
C GLY A 361 7.34 17.36 33.13
N LYS A 362 8.43 16.74 32.72
CA LYS A 362 9.70 17.43 32.47
C LYS A 362 9.80 17.90 31.03
N ALA A 363 10.20 19.13 30.83
CA ALA A 363 10.49 19.65 29.49
C ALA A 363 11.71 18.92 28.88
N VAL A 364 11.59 18.54 27.62
CA VAL A 364 12.67 17.87 26.87
C VAL A 364 13.73 18.91 26.49
N ASP A 365 14.99 18.65 26.84
CA ASP A 365 16.11 19.55 26.51
C ASP A 365 16.33 19.61 24.99
N SER A 366 16.23 20.82 24.43
CA SER A 366 16.44 21.09 23.01
C SER A 366 17.84 20.71 22.49
N LYS A 367 18.83 20.57 23.34
CA LYS A 367 20.19 20.13 22.96
C LYS A 367 20.24 18.66 22.57
N THR A 368 19.43 17.84 23.21
CA THR A 368 19.31 16.40 22.86
C THR A 368 18.55 16.20 21.57
N LEU A 369 17.88 17.24 21.07
CA LEU A 369 17.04 17.23 19.89
C LEU A 369 17.75 17.74 18.63
N ALA A 370 19.00 18.18 18.71
CA ALA A 370 19.73 18.76 17.57
C ALA A 370 19.73 17.86 16.31
N PRO A 371 19.93 16.56 16.41
CA PRO A 371 19.81 15.66 15.24
C PRO A 371 18.40 15.65 14.63
N LEU A 372 17.37 15.64 15.47
CA LEU A 372 15.98 15.64 15.04
C LEU A 372 15.57 16.98 14.40
N LYS A 373 16.10 18.08 14.92
CA LYS A 373 15.91 19.42 14.36
C LYS A 373 16.51 19.54 12.96
N GLN A 374 17.68 18.97 12.74
CA GLN A 374 18.31 18.92 11.42
C GLN A 374 17.53 18.00 10.47
N ALA A 375 16.99 16.93 10.98
CA ALA A 375 16.17 15.99 10.25
C ALA A 375 14.85 16.59 9.74
N SER A 376 14.19 17.44 10.52
CA SER A 376 12.93 18.09 10.12
C SER A 376 13.11 19.16 9.02
N VAL A 377 14.35 19.53 8.69
CA VAL A 377 14.68 20.44 7.57
C VAL A 377 14.83 19.66 6.24
N ILE A 378 14.87 18.34 6.28
CA ILE A 378 14.91 17.53 5.05
C ILE A 378 13.58 17.73 4.37
N ASP A 379 13.51 18.77 3.57
CA ASP A 379 12.57 18.88 2.66
C ASP A 379 12.31 20.05 1.95
N THR A 380 12.00 20.72 1.63
CA THR A 380 11.16 21.77 0.99
C THR A 380 11.72 22.31 -0.30
N GLN A 381 12.96 21.98 -0.68
CA GLN A 381 13.57 22.64 -1.85
C GLN A 381 14.42 21.76 -2.78
N GLN A 382 14.59 20.49 -2.52
CA GLN A 382 15.36 19.62 -3.42
C GLN A 382 14.55 18.38 -3.81
N ALA A 383 14.79 17.97 -5.05
CA ALA A 383 14.32 16.73 -5.59
C ALA A 383 14.37 15.61 -4.53
N ILE A 384 13.24 14.98 -4.33
CA ILE A 384 12.96 13.80 -3.49
C ILE A 384 14.15 13.44 -2.61
N PRO A 385 14.09 13.64 -1.28
CA PRO A 385 15.03 12.95 -0.43
C PRO A 385 14.91 11.48 -0.80
N GLY A 386 15.96 10.95 -1.35
CA GLY A 386 15.96 9.57 -1.76
C GLY A 386 15.56 8.70 -0.58
N LYS A 387 14.97 7.57 -0.84
CA LYS A 387 14.64 6.50 0.11
C LYS A 387 15.73 6.30 1.19
N GLN A 388 17.00 6.54 0.85
CA GLN A 388 18.12 6.48 1.76
C GLN A 388 18.11 7.58 2.83
N GLU A 389 17.73 8.82 2.51
CA GLU A 389 17.76 9.94 3.46
C GLU A 389 16.62 9.86 4.48
N ALA A 390 15.42 9.46 4.05
CA ALA A 390 14.31 9.18 4.96
C ALA A 390 14.62 7.99 5.89
N MET A 391 15.29 6.97 5.38
CA MET A 391 15.73 5.82 6.18
C MET A 391 16.87 6.19 7.13
N GLN A 392 17.79 7.08 6.73
CA GLN A 392 18.83 7.62 7.61
C GLN A 392 18.22 8.48 8.72
N LEU A 393 17.21 9.27 8.40
CA LEU A 393 16.46 10.03 9.38
C LEU A 393 15.87 9.12 10.46
N LYS A 394 15.29 8.01 10.05
CA LYS A 394 14.75 7.02 10.97
C LYS A 394 15.80 6.43 11.90
N GLN A 395 17.02 6.15 11.41
CA GLN A 395 18.13 5.66 12.21
C GLN A 395 18.63 6.67 13.25
N LEU A 396 18.45 7.98 13.00
CA LEU A 396 18.83 9.03 13.95
C LEU A 396 17.80 9.20 15.09
N ILE A 397 16.59 8.65 14.93
CA ILE A 397 15.46 8.84 15.83
C ILE A 397 15.31 7.67 16.81
N HIS A 398 15.86 6.54 16.48
CA HIS A 398 15.86 5.30 17.28
C HIS A 398 17.26 4.94 17.76
#